data_531f630d34e38e9d9e1227d6a6719650
#
_entry.id   531f630d34e38e9d9e1227d6a6719650
#
_cell.length_a   1.000
_cell.length_b   1.000
_cell.length_c   1.000
_cell.angle_alpha   90.00
_cell.angle_beta   90.00
_cell.angle_gamma   90.00
#
_symmetry.space_group_name_H-M   'P 1'
#
loop_
_entity.id
_entity.type
_entity.pdbx_description
1 polymer ?
#
loop_
_entity_poly.entity_id
_entity_poly.type
_entity_poly.pdbx_seq_one_letter_code
_entity_poly.pdbx_strand_id
1 'polypeptide(L)'
;YMTDMYAAGFYPFPTEEAKWGYWSKAALLNRFDLPALPLYKELYDIVKRKEYFVLTTNVDHQFYKAGFDENRIFATQGDYGKIQCQKACHPKTYDAQEVFRKMDEARKECLIPSELVPKCPVCGGRMEMNLRCDNYFVEDEAWHEAADRYADFLKQNRNKKVVLLELGVGFNTPIIIRFPFEKMVRENSSYSLIRLNMDEAVVPESFGKRAIGIEGDMERAITDIRGQMSRSEER
;
A
#
# COMPACT_ATOMS: atom_id res chain seq x y z
N TYR A 1 24.35 -1.84 -4.18
CA TYR A 1 23.89 -1.41 -2.86
C TYR A 1 22.40 -1.13 -2.91
N MET A 2 21.63 -1.68 -1.95
CA MET A 2 20.21 -1.37 -1.79
C MET A 2 20.09 0.01 -1.14
N THR A 3 19.32 0.89 -1.76
CA THR A 3 19.06 2.24 -1.23
C THR A 3 17.83 2.27 -0.32
N ASP A 4 16.88 1.36 -0.54
CA ASP A 4 15.61 1.25 0.17
C ASP A 4 14.98 -0.14 0.01
N MET A 5 13.84 -0.39 0.65
CA MET A 5 13.13 -1.67 0.56
C MET A 5 12.53 -1.95 -0.82
N TYR A 6 12.20 -0.93 -1.60
CA TYR A 6 11.73 -1.12 -2.96
C TYR A 6 12.85 -1.68 -3.86
N ALA A 7 14.06 -1.12 -3.76
CA ALA A 7 15.23 -1.60 -4.47
C ALA A 7 15.58 -3.06 -4.13
N ALA A 8 15.28 -3.51 -2.92
CA ALA A 8 15.51 -4.89 -2.49
C ALA A 8 14.64 -5.91 -3.26
N GLY A 9 13.47 -5.53 -3.77
CA GLY A 9 12.62 -6.39 -4.62
C GLY A 9 13.30 -6.80 -5.92
N PHE A 10 14.29 -6.03 -6.36
CA PHE A 10 15.05 -6.24 -7.61
C PHE A 10 16.51 -6.63 -7.36
N TYR A 11 16.93 -6.71 -6.09
CA TYR A 11 18.31 -7.02 -5.74
C TYR A 11 18.63 -8.50 -5.97
N PRO A 12 19.70 -8.82 -6.72
CA PRO A 12 20.09 -10.21 -6.98
C PRO A 12 20.86 -10.77 -5.78
N PHE A 13 20.14 -11.25 -4.77
CA PHE A 13 20.76 -11.89 -3.62
C PHE A 13 21.61 -13.10 -4.03
N PRO A 14 22.80 -13.29 -3.47
CA PRO A 14 23.71 -14.37 -3.86
C PRO A 14 23.15 -15.77 -3.52
N THR A 15 22.37 -15.88 -2.44
CA THR A 15 21.74 -17.14 -2.00
C THR A 15 20.32 -16.89 -1.46
N GLU A 16 19.53 -17.95 -1.35
CA GLU A 16 18.21 -17.88 -0.71
C GLU A 16 18.31 -17.55 0.78
N GLU A 17 19.36 -18.04 1.45
CA GLU A 17 19.62 -17.75 2.86
C GLU A 17 19.87 -16.25 3.09
N ALA A 18 20.59 -15.60 2.19
CA ALA A 18 20.83 -14.16 2.24
C ALA A 18 19.54 -13.37 1.92
N LYS A 19 18.78 -13.80 0.91
CA LYS A 19 17.49 -13.18 0.55
C LYS A 19 16.53 -13.20 1.72
N TRP A 20 16.32 -14.36 2.30
CA TRP A 20 15.38 -14.51 3.41
C TRP A 20 15.90 -13.94 4.72
N GLY A 21 17.22 -13.90 4.91
CA GLY A 21 17.88 -13.19 6.01
C GLY A 21 17.59 -11.68 5.97
N TYR A 22 17.57 -11.09 4.77
CA TYR A 22 17.17 -9.70 4.57
C TYR A 22 15.65 -9.52 4.76
N TRP A 23 14.82 -10.26 3.99
CA TRP A 23 13.37 -10.02 3.95
C TRP A 23 12.69 -10.29 5.28
N SER A 24 13.10 -11.34 6.02
CA SER A 24 12.53 -11.61 7.35
C SER A 24 12.76 -10.42 8.29
N LYS A 25 13.97 -9.87 8.33
CA LYS A 25 14.29 -8.71 9.18
C LYS A 25 13.57 -7.45 8.72
N ALA A 26 13.63 -7.16 7.43
CA ALA A 26 13.01 -5.97 6.86
C ALA A 26 11.48 -5.96 7.07
N ALA A 27 10.81 -7.09 6.85
CA ALA A 27 9.37 -7.21 7.07
C ALA A 27 9.01 -7.12 8.55
N LEU A 28 9.77 -7.74 9.45
CA LEU A 28 9.54 -7.61 10.89
C LEU A 28 9.61 -6.14 11.33
N LEU A 29 10.65 -5.43 10.94
CA LEU A 29 10.85 -4.03 11.34
C LEU A 29 9.80 -3.09 10.74
N ASN A 30 9.43 -3.25 9.47
CA ASN A 30 8.64 -2.26 8.76
C ASN A 30 7.14 -2.63 8.65
N ARG A 31 6.81 -3.91 8.82
CA ARG A 31 5.43 -4.38 8.66
C ARG A 31 4.85 -4.91 9.98
N PHE A 32 5.58 -5.71 10.75
CA PHE A 32 5.02 -6.37 11.94
C PHE A 32 5.23 -5.57 13.23
N ASP A 33 6.44 -5.12 13.50
CA ASP A 33 6.82 -4.50 14.77
C ASP A 33 6.58 -2.98 14.82
N LEU A 34 6.59 -2.33 13.66
CA LEU A 34 6.32 -0.90 13.56
C LEU A 34 4.85 -0.62 13.95
N PRO A 35 4.58 0.23 14.94
CA PRO A 35 3.21 0.63 15.27
C PRO A 35 2.60 1.51 14.18
N ALA A 36 1.29 1.80 14.30
CA ALA A 36 0.65 2.77 13.43
C ALA A 36 1.33 4.14 13.55
N LEU A 37 1.80 4.68 12.42
CA LEU A 37 2.42 5.99 12.35
C LEU A 37 1.40 7.11 12.60
N PRO A 38 1.81 8.23 13.25
CA PRO A 38 0.91 9.33 13.58
C PRO A 38 0.12 9.87 12.38
N LEU A 39 0.79 10.06 11.24
CA LEU A 39 0.17 10.54 10.00
C LEU A 39 -1.04 9.72 9.57
N TYR A 40 -0.94 8.37 9.62
CA TYR A 40 -2.07 7.49 9.26
C TYR A 40 -3.23 7.59 10.25
N LYS A 41 -2.95 7.80 11.55
CA LYS A 41 -3.98 8.03 12.57
C LYS A 41 -4.69 9.36 12.35
N GLU A 42 -3.96 10.42 12.02
CA GLU A 42 -4.55 11.73 11.70
C GLU A 42 -5.41 11.66 10.44
N LEU A 43 -4.94 10.96 9.41
CA LEU A 43 -5.72 10.73 8.20
C LEU A 43 -7.01 9.94 8.50
N TYR A 44 -6.93 8.92 9.36
CA TYR A 44 -8.11 8.20 9.81
C TYR A 44 -9.11 9.11 10.53
N ASP A 45 -8.65 10.00 11.42
CA ASP A 45 -9.49 10.96 12.10
C ASP A 45 -10.27 11.87 11.14
N ILE A 46 -9.67 12.25 10.00
CA ILE A 46 -10.31 13.05 8.96
C ILE A 46 -11.44 12.28 8.26
N VAL A 47 -11.26 10.96 8.03
CA VAL A 47 -12.18 10.19 7.18
C VAL A 47 -13.14 9.28 7.92
N LYS A 48 -12.89 8.90 9.18
CA LYS A 48 -13.65 7.88 9.93
C LYS A 48 -15.16 8.11 10.04
N ARG A 49 -15.61 9.38 9.92
CA ARG A 49 -17.05 9.76 9.93
C ARG A 49 -17.63 9.95 8.52
N LYS A 50 -16.86 9.63 7.48
CA LYS A 50 -17.25 9.81 6.08
C LYS A 50 -17.41 8.45 5.39
N GLU A 51 -18.11 8.45 4.27
CA GLU A 51 -18.02 7.36 3.32
C GLU A 51 -16.66 7.44 2.64
N TYR A 52 -15.78 6.48 2.93
CA TYR A 52 -14.43 6.46 2.37
C TYR A 52 -14.05 5.08 1.84
N PHE A 53 -13.07 5.06 0.98
CA PHE A 53 -12.36 3.85 0.56
C PHE A 53 -10.88 4.19 0.35
N VAL A 54 -9.99 3.29 0.73
CA VAL A 54 -8.55 3.42 0.59
C VAL A 54 -8.08 2.56 -0.57
N LEU A 55 -7.53 3.19 -1.61
CA LEU A 55 -6.77 2.53 -2.67
C LEU A 55 -5.29 2.82 -2.42
N THR A 56 -4.47 1.80 -2.18
CA THR A 56 -3.06 2.01 -1.86
C THR A 56 -2.12 1.11 -2.65
N THR A 57 -0.95 1.65 -2.96
CA THR A 57 0.20 0.91 -3.48
C THR A 57 1.21 0.57 -2.38
N ASN A 58 0.99 1.05 -1.15
CA ASN A 58 1.84 0.73 -0.01
C ASN A 58 1.61 -0.71 0.44
N VAL A 59 2.69 -1.35 0.88
CA VAL A 59 2.74 -2.76 1.28
C VAL A 59 3.12 -2.95 2.76
N ASP A 60 3.13 -1.84 3.53
CA ASP A 60 3.56 -1.74 4.92
C ASP A 60 2.44 -1.96 5.96
N HIS A 61 1.20 -2.14 5.51
CA HIS A 61 0.02 -2.38 6.35
C HIS A 61 -0.39 -1.22 7.27
N GLN A 62 0.10 -0.02 7.04
CA GLN A 62 -0.11 1.10 7.96
C GLN A 62 -1.58 1.54 8.06
N PHE A 63 -2.35 1.49 6.97
CA PHE A 63 -3.78 1.80 7.03
C PHE A 63 -4.55 0.87 7.98
N TYR A 64 -4.28 -0.44 7.93
CA TYR A 64 -4.89 -1.42 8.84
C TYR A 64 -4.53 -1.13 10.31
N LYS A 65 -3.25 -0.86 10.57
CA LYS A 65 -2.75 -0.54 11.91
C LYS A 65 -3.32 0.75 12.47
N ALA A 66 -3.63 1.71 11.63
CA ALA A 66 -4.22 2.98 12.04
C ALA A 66 -5.74 2.88 12.33
N GLY A 67 -6.36 1.71 12.10
CA GLY A 67 -7.76 1.45 12.43
C GLY A 67 -8.75 1.70 11.30
N PHE A 68 -8.29 1.84 10.06
CA PHE A 68 -9.18 1.86 8.89
C PHE A 68 -9.88 0.50 8.77
N ASP A 69 -11.15 0.53 8.36
CA ASP A 69 -11.93 -0.69 8.10
C ASP A 69 -11.29 -1.49 6.97
N GLU A 70 -10.89 -2.73 7.25
CA GLU A 70 -10.23 -3.60 6.28
C GLU A 70 -11.07 -3.87 5.03
N ASN A 71 -12.41 -3.85 5.16
CA ASN A 71 -13.33 -3.98 4.04
C ASN A 71 -13.35 -2.74 3.13
N ARG A 72 -12.72 -1.65 3.56
CA ARG A 72 -12.60 -0.38 2.83
C ARG A 72 -11.16 -0.10 2.40
N ILE A 73 -10.33 -1.15 2.30
CA ILE A 73 -8.93 -1.04 1.85
C ILE A 73 -8.70 -1.99 0.69
N PHE A 74 -8.06 -1.47 -0.36
CA PHE A 74 -7.53 -2.26 -1.46
C PHE A 74 -6.03 -1.96 -1.63
N ALA A 75 -5.18 -2.86 -1.15
CA ALA A 75 -3.72 -2.82 -1.34
C ALA A 75 -3.36 -3.58 -2.63
N THR A 76 -2.99 -2.86 -3.67
CA THR A 76 -2.88 -3.40 -5.03
C THR A 76 -1.55 -4.09 -5.33
N GLN A 77 -0.50 -3.80 -4.53
CA GLN A 77 0.88 -4.20 -4.83
C GLN A 77 1.42 -5.32 -3.92
N GLY A 78 0.55 -5.90 -3.08
CA GLY A 78 0.91 -6.96 -2.15
C GLY A 78 1.08 -6.50 -0.70
N ASP A 79 1.80 -7.28 0.09
CA ASP A 79 2.03 -7.03 1.53
C ASP A 79 3.39 -7.63 1.95
N TYR A 80 4.21 -6.88 2.68
CA TYR A 80 5.46 -7.38 3.27
C TYR A 80 5.25 -8.53 4.26
N GLY A 81 4.04 -8.76 4.70
CA GLY A 81 3.69 -9.87 5.58
C GLY A 81 3.29 -11.16 4.86
N LYS A 82 3.30 -11.18 3.52
CA LYS A 82 2.87 -12.33 2.72
C LYS A 82 3.96 -12.86 1.82
N ILE A 83 3.98 -14.18 1.64
CA ILE A 83 4.82 -14.88 0.67
C ILE A 83 3.97 -15.72 -0.29
N GLN A 84 4.52 -15.99 -1.46
CA GLN A 84 3.87 -16.73 -2.54
C GLN A 84 4.82 -17.71 -3.22
N CYS A 85 4.30 -18.63 -4.03
CA CYS A 85 5.14 -19.40 -4.94
C CYS A 85 5.80 -18.47 -5.97
N GLN A 86 7.14 -18.54 -6.12
CA GLN A 86 7.89 -17.73 -7.08
C GLN A 86 7.37 -17.87 -8.53
N LYS A 87 6.87 -19.04 -8.90
CA LYS A 87 6.32 -19.33 -10.25
C LYS A 87 4.80 -19.17 -10.32
N ALA A 88 4.17 -18.65 -9.27
CA ALA A 88 2.71 -18.54 -9.19
C ALA A 88 1.98 -19.84 -9.58
N CYS A 89 2.47 -21.01 -9.12
CA CYS A 89 1.93 -22.32 -9.51
C CYS A 89 0.49 -22.55 -9.03
N HIS A 90 0.00 -21.71 -8.13
CA HIS A 90 -1.36 -21.70 -7.59
C HIS A 90 -1.72 -20.30 -7.07
N PRO A 91 -2.99 -19.93 -7.01
CA PRO A 91 -3.43 -18.58 -6.67
C PRO A 91 -3.59 -18.38 -5.15
N LYS A 92 -2.55 -18.67 -4.34
CA LYS A 92 -2.59 -18.48 -2.88
C LYS A 92 -1.34 -17.77 -2.39
N THR A 93 -1.53 -16.91 -1.41
CA THR A 93 -0.48 -16.32 -0.60
C THR A 93 -0.51 -16.93 0.80
N TYR A 94 0.58 -16.78 1.54
CA TYR A 94 0.76 -17.34 2.88
C TYR A 94 1.22 -16.24 3.83
N ASP A 95 0.67 -16.21 5.04
CA ASP A 95 1.16 -15.35 6.11
C ASP A 95 2.59 -15.74 6.48
N ALA A 96 3.45 -14.76 6.60
CA ALA A 96 4.87 -14.97 6.82
C ALA A 96 5.33 -14.61 8.24
N GLN A 97 4.46 -14.12 9.12
CA GLN A 97 4.86 -13.58 10.42
C GLN A 97 5.65 -14.60 11.25
N GLU A 98 5.09 -15.78 11.47
CA GLU A 98 5.74 -16.81 12.30
C GLU A 98 7.03 -17.33 11.68
N VAL A 99 7.03 -17.50 10.37
CA VAL A 99 8.22 -17.98 9.65
C VAL A 99 9.33 -16.95 9.71
N PHE A 100 9.00 -15.66 9.56
CA PHE A 100 9.98 -14.59 9.68
C PHE A 100 10.52 -14.42 11.10
N ARG A 101 9.71 -14.64 12.14
CA ARG A 101 10.20 -14.67 13.54
C ARG A 101 11.26 -15.77 13.72
N LYS A 102 10.97 -16.98 13.27
CA LYS A 102 11.91 -18.10 13.35
C LYS A 102 13.20 -17.84 12.57
N MET A 103 13.08 -17.23 11.39
CA MET A 103 14.25 -16.83 10.59
C MET A 103 15.10 -15.79 11.31
N ASP A 104 14.50 -14.75 11.89
CA ASP A 104 15.24 -13.68 12.59
C ASP A 104 15.91 -14.17 13.85
N GLU A 105 15.26 -15.07 14.61
CA GLU A 105 15.82 -15.72 15.80
C GLU A 105 17.05 -16.59 15.48
N ALA A 106 16.99 -17.33 14.35
CA ALA A 106 18.07 -18.22 13.93
C ALA A 106 19.15 -17.53 13.09
N ARG A 107 18.92 -16.28 12.67
CA ARG A 107 19.80 -15.54 11.77
C ARG A 107 21.16 -15.26 12.41
N LYS A 108 22.21 -15.55 11.65
CA LYS A 108 23.58 -15.17 11.99
C LYS A 108 24.09 -14.20 10.94
N GLU A 109 24.48 -13.01 11.37
CA GLU A 109 24.82 -11.89 10.48
C GLU A 109 23.66 -11.56 9.53
N CYS A 110 23.80 -11.87 8.24
CA CYS A 110 22.78 -11.65 7.21
C CYS A 110 22.21 -12.95 6.64
N LEU A 111 22.51 -14.11 7.20
CA LEU A 111 22.13 -15.41 6.69
C LEU A 111 21.19 -16.15 7.64
N ILE A 112 20.20 -16.83 7.11
CA ILE A 112 19.38 -17.79 7.85
C ILE A 112 19.89 -19.21 7.59
N PRO A 113 19.62 -20.19 8.46
CA PRO A 113 19.85 -21.60 8.18
C PRO A 113 19.08 -22.08 6.94
N SER A 114 19.70 -22.95 6.12
CA SER A 114 19.11 -23.43 4.86
C SER A 114 17.78 -24.18 5.06
N GLU A 115 17.60 -24.84 6.22
CA GLU A 115 16.38 -25.54 6.57
C GLU A 115 15.18 -24.61 6.80
N LEU A 116 15.42 -23.31 7.04
CA LEU A 116 14.36 -22.29 7.18
C LEU A 116 14.01 -21.63 5.87
N VAL A 117 14.73 -21.89 4.77
CA VAL A 117 14.36 -21.36 3.44
C VAL A 117 13.00 -21.91 3.02
N PRO A 118 11.97 -21.05 2.80
CA PRO A 118 10.63 -21.55 2.57
C PRO A 118 10.49 -22.18 1.19
N LYS A 119 9.73 -23.26 1.13
CA LYS A 119 9.40 -23.96 -0.11
C LYS A 119 7.91 -23.96 -0.34
N CYS A 120 7.52 -23.87 -1.61
CA CYS A 120 6.12 -23.91 -1.99
C CYS A 120 5.49 -25.24 -1.57
N PRO A 121 4.40 -25.23 -0.80
CA PRO A 121 3.76 -26.47 -0.32
C PRO A 121 3.09 -27.28 -1.43
N VAL A 122 2.89 -26.69 -2.62
CA VAL A 122 2.25 -27.35 -3.76
C VAL A 122 3.26 -27.95 -4.71
N CYS A 123 4.28 -27.19 -5.15
CA CYS A 123 5.25 -27.64 -6.14
C CYS A 123 6.65 -27.92 -5.59
N GLY A 124 6.91 -27.68 -4.29
CA GLY A 124 8.22 -27.81 -3.67
C GLY A 124 9.27 -26.77 -4.13
N GLY A 125 8.88 -25.86 -5.04
CA GLY A 125 9.77 -24.83 -5.58
C GLY A 125 10.04 -23.68 -4.61
N ARG A 126 10.77 -22.67 -5.10
CA ARG A 126 11.10 -21.49 -4.30
C ARG A 126 9.85 -20.66 -3.98
N MET A 127 9.91 -20.00 -2.83
CA MET A 127 8.96 -18.94 -2.47
C MET A 127 9.54 -17.54 -2.77
N GLU A 128 8.65 -16.55 -2.82
CA GLU A 128 8.97 -15.15 -3.01
C GLU A 128 8.08 -14.27 -2.12
N MET A 129 8.49 -13.04 -1.86
CA MET A 129 7.60 -12.05 -1.26
C MET A 129 6.39 -11.82 -2.18
N ASN A 130 5.20 -11.66 -1.61
CA ASN A 130 4.04 -11.26 -2.40
C ASN A 130 4.09 -9.75 -2.65
N LEU A 131 4.97 -9.35 -3.58
CA LEU A 131 5.17 -7.98 -4.04
C LEU A 131 5.08 -7.95 -5.56
N ARG A 132 4.41 -6.93 -6.12
CA ARG A 132 4.26 -6.80 -7.57
C ARG A 132 5.56 -6.27 -8.21
N CYS A 133 6.52 -7.13 -8.38
CA CYS A 133 7.81 -6.83 -9.02
C CYS A 133 7.89 -7.40 -10.45
N ASP A 134 7.08 -8.40 -10.78
CA ASP A 134 7.07 -9.09 -12.06
C ASP A 134 5.67 -9.63 -12.42
N ASN A 135 5.59 -10.43 -13.48
CA ASN A 135 4.36 -11.04 -13.98
C ASN A 135 3.89 -12.28 -13.17
N TYR A 136 4.63 -12.71 -12.15
CA TYR A 136 4.29 -13.84 -11.28
C TYR A 136 3.61 -13.40 -9.98
N PHE A 137 3.28 -12.12 -9.84
CA PHE A 137 2.52 -11.63 -8.68
C PHE A 137 1.20 -12.39 -8.56
N VAL A 138 0.96 -12.98 -7.39
CA VAL A 138 -0.28 -13.72 -7.12
C VAL A 138 -1.33 -12.76 -6.58
N GLU A 139 -2.39 -12.60 -7.35
CA GLU A 139 -3.64 -12.00 -6.92
C GLU A 139 -4.49 -13.12 -6.31
N ASP A 140 -4.48 -13.23 -4.98
CA ASP A 140 -5.25 -14.25 -4.27
C ASP A 140 -6.76 -13.87 -4.16
N GLU A 141 -7.57 -14.76 -3.59
CA GLU A 141 -9.01 -14.53 -3.42
C GLU A 141 -9.29 -13.23 -2.66
N ALA A 142 -8.55 -12.96 -1.58
CA ALA A 142 -8.71 -11.73 -0.79
C ALA A 142 -8.36 -10.47 -1.58
N TRP A 143 -7.37 -10.55 -2.50
CA TRP A 143 -7.06 -9.45 -3.41
C TRP A 143 -8.23 -9.16 -4.36
N HIS A 144 -8.82 -10.20 -4.99
CA HIS A 144 -9.96 -10.04 -5.89
C HIS A 144 -11.19 -9.52 -5.14
N GLU A 145 -11.49 -10.03 -3.95
CA GLU A 145 -12.59 -9.50 -3.12
C GLU A 145 -12.40 -8.02 -2.77
N ALA A 146 -11.16 -7.59 -2.48
CA ALA A 146 -10.87 -6.18 -2.21
C ALA A 146 -11.04 -5.31 -3.47
N ALA A 147 -10.66 -5.81 -4.64
CA ALA A 147 -10.87 -5.15 -5.92
C ALA A 147 -12.38 -5.00 -6.22
N ASP A 148 -13.18 -6.04 -5.98
CA ASP A 148 -14.64 -6.02 -6.16
C ASP A 148 -15.30 -5.00 -5.21
N ARG A 149 -14.91 -4.98 -3.93
CA ARG A 149 -15.40 -3.97 -2.97
C ARG A 149 -15.06 -2.54 -3.40
N TYR A 150 -13.87 -2.31 -3.97
CA TYR A 150 -13.50 -1.01 -4.52
C TYR A 150 -14.38 -0.63 -5.72
N ALA A 151 -14.60 -1.55 -6.65
CA ALA A 151 -15.45 -1.34 -7.81
C ALA A 151 -16.90 -1.02 -7.41
N ASP A 152 -17.44 -1.76 -6.43
CA ASP A 152 -18.78 -1.52 -5.89
C ASP A 152 -18.88 -0.17 -5.18
N PHE A 153 -17.86 0.23 -4.41
CA PHE A 153 -17.81 1.55 -3.79
C PHE A 153 -17.87 2.67 -4.83
N LEU A 154 -17.09 2.57 -5.91
CA LEU A 154 -17.12 3.55 -7.01
C LEU A 154 -18.50 3.59 -7.70
N LYS A 155 -19.10 2.43 -7.95
CA LYS A 155 -20.44 2.33 -8.57
C LYS A 155 -21.52 2.97 -7.71
N GLN A 156 -21.52 2.71 -6.38
CA GLN A 156 -22.49 3.25 -5.43
C GLN A 156 -22.36 4.77 -5.26
N ASN A 157 -21.17 5.32 -5.50
CA ASN A 157 -20.89 6.75 -5.32
C ASN A 157 -20.83 7.53 -6.64
N ARG A 158 -21.11 6.89 -7.79
CA ARG A 158 -21.01 7.52 -9.12
C ARG A 158 -21.75 8.84 -9.27
N ASN A 159 -22.92 8.96 -8.61
CA ASN A 159 -23.79 10.14 -8.70
C ASN A 159 -23.68 11.06 -7.47
N LYS A 160 -22.71 10.84 -6.61
CA LYS A 160 -22.46 11.64 -5.41
C LYS A 160 -21.27 12.59 -5.61
N LYS A 161 -21.13 13.56 -4.73
CA LYS A 161 -19.90 14.37 -4.63
C LYS A 161 -18.80 13.51 -4.01
N VAL A 162 -17.72 13.28 -4.75
CA VAL A 162 -16.58 12.49 -4.30
C VAL A 162 -15.31 13.35 -4.35
N VAL A 163 -14.54 13.29 -3.29
CA VAL A 163 -13.20 13.85 -3.25
C VAL A 163 -12.20 12.71 -3.42
N LEU A 164 -11.40 12.77 -4.46
CA LEU A 164 -10.26 11.88 -4.68
C LEU A 164 -9.05 12.54 -4.01
N LEU A 165 -8.66 12.00 -2.85
CA LEU A 165 -7.52 12.49 -2.08
C LEU A 165 -6.29 11.65 -2.45
N GLU A 166 -5.38 12.23 -3.23
CA GLU A 166 -4.15 11.60 -3.68
C GLU A 166 -2.98 12.04 -2.79
N LEU A 167 -2.31 11.07 -2.17
CA LEU A 167 -1.28 11.29 -1.17
C LEU A 167 0.05 10.66 -1.61
N GLY A 168 1.05 11.48 -1.95
CA GLY A 168 2.41 11.05 -2.26
C GLY A 168 2.54 10.14 -3.50
N VAL A 169 1.59 10.18 -4.43
CA VAL A 169 1.64 9.35 -5.65
C VAL A 169 2.53 10.02 -6.68
N GLY A 170 3.68 9.42 -6.95
CA GLY A 170 4.63 9.87 -7.97
C GLY A 170 4.40 9.22 -9.35
N PHE A 171 5.35 9.45 -10.25
CA PHE A 171 5.33 8.89 -11.61
C PHE A 171 5.95 7.47 -11.74
N ASN A 172 6.35 6.83 -10.65
CA ASN A 172 6.86 5.46 -10.72
C ASN A 172 5.78 4.45 -11.13
N THR A 173 4.56 4.60 -10.61
CA THR A 173 3.40 3.75 -10.94
C THR A 173 2.11 4.55 -11.09
N PRO A 174 2.07 5.57 -11.99
CA PRO A 174 0.94 6.51 -12.07
C PRO A 174 -0.35 5.86 -12.59
N ILE A 175 -0.23 4.73 -13.24
CA ILE A 175 -1.36 4.00 -13.86
C ILE A 175 -2.34 3.39 -12.84
N ILE A 176 -1.95 3.27 -11.57
CA ILE A 176 -2.78 2.63 -10.54
C ILE A 176 -3.70 3.65 -9.86
N ILE A 177 -3.19 4.83 -9.52
CA ILE A 177 -3.94 5.86 -8.79
C ILE A 177 -4.03 7.15 -9.58
N ARG A 178 -2.92 7.76 -9.95
CA ARG A 178 -2.84 9.10 -10.52
C ARG A 178 -3.69 9.26 -11.80
N PHE A 179 -3.44 8.46 -12.80
CA PHE A 179 -4.18 8.54 -14.07
C PHE A 179 -5.64 8.09 -13.94
N PRO A 180 -5.99 7.02 -13.20
CA PRO A 180 -7.38 6.70 -12.91
C PRO A 180 -8.13 7.82 -12.20
N PHE A 181 -7.53 8.49 -11.20
CA PHE A 181 -8.16 9.60 -10.51
C PHE A 181 -8.40 10.79 -11.45
N GLU A 182 -7.43 11.15 -12.27
CA GLU A 182 -7.61 12.19 -13.29
C GLU A 182 -8.70 11.83 -14.30
N LYS A 183 -8.76 10.55 -14.72
CA LYS A 183 -9.83 10.06 -15.60
C LYS A 183 -11.19 10.21 -14.94
N MET A 184 -11.34 9.80 -13.67
CA MET A 184 -12.59 9.91 -12.92
C MET A 184 -13.08 11.37 -12.82
N VAL A 185 -12.19 12.34 -12.55
CA VAL A 185 -12.54 13.77 -12.48
C VAL A 185 -12.93 14.31 -13.86
N ARG A 186 -12.29 13.83 -14.92
CA ARG A 186 -12.63 14.22 -16.30
C ARG A 186 -14.01 13.72 -16.71
N GLU A 187 -14.34 12.49 -16.36
CA GLU A 187 -15.59 11.82 -16.75
C GLU A 187 -16.77 12.16 -15.84
N ASN A 188 -16.53 12.67 -14.62
CA ASN A 188 -17.60 12.97 -13.67
C ASN A 188 -17.44 14.39 -13.10
N SER A 189 -18.41 15.25 -13.41
CA SER A 189 -18.43 16.65 -12.96
C SER A 189 -18.63 16.84 -11.45
N SER A 190 -19.13 15.82 -10.74
CA SER A 190 -19.31 15.82 -9.29
C SER A 190 -18.05 15.39 -8.51
N TYR A 191 -17.00 14.95 -9.24
CA TYR A 191 -15.76 14.52 -8.61
C TYR A 191 -14.74 15.66 -8.54
N SER A 192 -13.98 15.67 -7.46
CA SER A 192 -12.89 16.65 -7.23
C SER A 192 -11.61 15.91 -6.85
N LEU A 193 -10.46 16.50 -7.17
CA LEU A 193 -9.13 15.96 -6.86
C LEU A 193 -8.40 16.90 -5.89
N ILE A 194 -7.87 16.33 -4.82
CA ILE A 194 -6.87 16.99 -3.98
C ILE A 194 -5.59 16.14 -4.07
N ARG A 195 -4.52 16.73 -4.57
CA ARG A 195 -3.22 16.07 -4.73
C ARG A 195 -2.22 16.70 -3.78
N LEU A 196 -1.72 15.89 -2.84
CA LEU A 196 -0.65 16.27 -1.91
C LEU A 196 0.63 15.54 -2.33
N ASN A 197 1.67 16.27 -2.67
CA ASN A 197 2.95 15.69 -3.05
C ASN A 197 4.08 16.67 -2.76
N MET A 198 5.28 16.16 -2.46
CA MET A 198 6.44 16.99 -2.16
C MET A 198 6.89 17.79 -3.39
N ASP A 199 6.95 17.17 -4.56
CA ASP A 199 7.56 17.73 -5.77
C ASP A 199 6.64 17.62 -7.01
N GLU A 200 5.57 16.83 -6.95
CA GLU A 200 4.75 16.46 -8.12
C GLU A 200 3.25 16.72 -7.89
N ALA A 201 2.91 17.87 -7.29
CA ALA A 201 1.54 18.22 -6.95
C ALA A 201 0.72 18.80 -8.12
N VAL A 202 1.27 18.94 -9.31
CA VAL A 202 0.60 19.53 -10.47
C VAL A 202 -0.66 18.76 -10.85
N VAL A 203 -1.77 19.47 -11.05
CA VAL A 203 -3.07 18.96 -11.52
C VAL A 203 -3.41 19.55 -12.89
N PRO A 204 -4.19 18.83 -13.73
CA PRO A 204 -4.60 19.36 -15.04
C PRO A 204 -5.41 20.66 -14.93
N GLU A 205 -5.00 21.71 -15.65
CA GLU A 205 -5.69 23.00 -15.69
C GLU A 205 -7.16 22.89 -16.11
N SER A 206 -7.48 21.92 -16.97
CA SER A 206 -8.84 21.65 -17.46
C SER A 206 -9.84 21.28 -16.36
N PHE A 207 -9.38 20.93 -15.17
CA PHE A 207 -10.25 20.61 -14.03
C PHE A 207 -10.73 21.87 -13.29
N GLY A 208 -10.08 23.01 -13.48
CA GLY A 208 -10.43 24.29 -12.88
C GLY A 208 -10.55 24.18 -11.36
N LYS A 209 -11.66 24.69 -10.80
CA LYS A 209 -11.92 24.67 -9.34
C LYS A 209 -12.18 23.27 -8.75
N ARG A 210 -12.25 22.23 -9.58
CA ARG A 210 -12.45 20.84 -9.12
C ARG A 210 -11.15 20.11 -8.77
N ALA A 211 -10.01 20.74 -8.97
CA ALA A 211 -8.74 20.15 -8.57
C ALA A 211 -7.84 21.18 -7.91
N ILE A 212 -7.11 20.72 -6.90
CA ILE A 212 -6.07 21.48 -6.23
C ILE A 212 -4.85 20.58 -6.02
N GLY A 213 -3.67 21.09 -6.39
CA GLY A 213 -2.38 20.52 -6.02
C GLY A 213 -1.79 21.29 -4.85
N ILE A 214 -1.31 20.60 -3.85
CA ILE A 214 -0.64 21.16 -2.67
C ILE A 214 0.75 20.54 -2.63
N GLU A 215 1.75 21.36 -2.96
CA GLU A 215 3.15 20.98 -2.90
C GLU A 215 3.69 21.20 -1.49
N GLY A 216 4.42 20.22 -0.97
CA GLY A 216 5.05 20.27 0.32
C GLY A 216 4.88 19.01 1.17
N ASP A 217 5.23 19.15 2.45
CA ASP A 217 5.18 18.09 3.43
C ASP A 217 3.75 17.63 3.70
N MET A 218 3.53 16.34 3.52
CA MET A 218 2.20 15.72 3.65
C MET A 218 1.72 15.68 5.10
N GLU A 219 2.61 15.45 6.05
CA GLU A 219 2.26 15.43 7.48
C GLU A 219 1.73 16.80 7.91
N ARG A 220 2.42 17.87 7.53
CA ARG A 220 1.97 19.24 7.81
C ARG A 220 0.61 19.53 7.16
N ALA A 221 0.43 19.16 5.90
CA ALA A 221 -0.84 19.41 5.21
C ALA A 221 -2.02 18.65 5.85
N ILE A 222 -1.84 17.39 6.23
CA ILE A 222 -2.87 16.59 6.91
C ILE A 222 -3.19 17.17 8.29
N THR A 223 -2.18 17.55 9.07
CA THR A 223 -2.36 18.19 10.38
C THR A 223 -3.14 19.50 10.27
N ASP A 224 -2.83 20.34 9.28
CA ASP A 224 -3.53 21.60 9.04
C ASP A 224 -5.01 21.37 8.66
N ILE A 225 -5.28 20.40 7.78
CA ILE A 225 -6.65 20.01 7.40
C ILE A 225 -7.45 19.55 8.63
N ARG A 226 -6.88 18.65 9.45
CA ARG A 226 -7.51 18.18 10.67
C ARG A 226 -7.82 19.33 11.64
N GLY A 227 -6.87 20.23 11.83
CA GLY A 227 -7.05 21.40 12.70
C GLY A 227 -8.19 22.33 12.24
N GLN A 228 -8.36 22.53 10.92
CA GLN A 228 -9.47 23.31 10.38
C GLN A 228 -10.83 22.62 10.55
N MET A 229 -10.87 21.29 10.38
CA MET A 229 -12.11 20.51 10.59
C MET A 229 -12.60 20.60 12.03
N SER A 230 -11.71 20.44 13.02
CA SER A 230 -12.06 20.53 14.44
C SER A 230 -12.66 21.91 14.79
N ARG A 231 -12.08 23.00 14.27
CA ARG A 231 -12.61 24.37 14.48
C ARG A 231 -13.96 24.60 13.82
N SER A 232 -14.30 23.89 12.76
CA SER A 232 -15.59 24.00 12.08
C SER A 232 -16.70 23.20 12.77
N GLU A 233 -16.36 22.17 13.54
CA GLU A 233 -17.30 21.36 14.35
C GLU A 233 -17.67 22.06 15.68
N GLU A 234 -16.84 22.98 16.17
CA GLU A 234 -17.07 23.74 17.41
C GLU A 234 -17.95 25.00 17.21
N ARG A 235 -18.30 25.36 15.97
CA ARG A 235 -19.17 26.48 15.60
C ARG A 235 -20.57 26.05 15.24
#